data_26752eacea8524802d247bf7da58a04a
#
_entry.id   26752eacea8524802d247bf7da58a04a
#
_cell.length_a   1.000
_cell.length_b   1.000
_cell.length_c   1.000
_cell.angle_alpha   90.00
_cell.angle_beta   90.00
_cell.angle_gamma   90.00
#
_symmetry.space_group_name_H-M   'P 1'
#
loop_
_entity.id
_entity.type
_entity.pdbx_description
1 polymer ?
#
loop_
_entity_poly.entity_id
_entity_poly.type
_entity_poly.pdbx_seq_one_letter_code
_entity_poly.pdbx_strand_id
1 'polypeptide(L)'
;LPLSTPTVWWRAPGASTMAWVQQSFLHEVAVAAGRDHVEFLLELFGRKAGKAAEPPQSMPGTPSFPGLDPDRAIGVIKLAADKAGWGKPLPKGHHLGVAFYFSHLGHIAEVAEVSVDASKTITVHRVTVAADVGPVINLSAAENQCEGSVVDAIGTMTLEVTIEDGAAQQTNFDRYPLPRMAISPQVDVHFVRSEHSPTGLGEPVFPPVVPAICNAIYAATGHRIRTLPVTQEGFRLG
;
A
#
# COMPACT_ATOMS: atom_id res chain seq x y z
N LEU A 1 -15.26 6.66 21.34
CA LEU A 1 -16.09 7.86 21.53
C LEU A 1 -17.31 7.76 20.62
N PRO A 2 -18.53 8.03 21.12
CA PRO A 2 -19.68 8.12 20.25
C PRO A 2 -19.53 9.37 19.37
N LEU A 3 -19.58 9.17 18.04
CA LEU A 3 -19.56 10.25 17.07
C LEU A 3 -21.00 10.61 16.69
N SER A 4 -21.31 11.89 16.62
CA SER A 4 -22.60 12.38 16.13
C SER A 4 -22.71 12.33 14.61
N THR A 5 -21.58 12.28 13.93
CA THR A 5 -21.51 12.15 12.47
C THR A 5 -21.57 10.68 12.07
N PRO A 6 -22.44 10.29 11.12
CA PRO A 6 -22.47 8.94 10.59
C PRO A 6 -21.10 8.55 10.01
N THR A 7 -20.63 7.37 10.37
CA THR A 7 -19.37 6.82 9.86
C THR A 7 -19.64 5.53 9.11
N VAL A 8 -18.89 5.29 8.05
CA VAL A 8 -18.92 4.06 7.26
C VAL A 8 -17.52 3.52 7.05
N TRP A 9 -17.43 2.27 6.64
CA TRP A 9 -16.17 1.66 6.32
C TRP A 9 -15.59 2.22 5.02
N TRP A 10 -14.31 2.58 5.05
CA TRP A 10 -13.54 2.83 3.83
C TRP A 10 -12.97 1.52 3.29
N ARG A 11 -12.57 1.48 2.02
CA ARG A 11 -11.93 0.30 1.39
C ARG A 11 -10.75 -0.21 2.23
N ALA A 12 -10.68 -1.51 2.48
CA ALA A 12 -9.72 -2.16 3.37
C ALA A 12 -9.74 -1.63 4.81
N PRO A 13 -10.89 -1.74 5.53
CA PRO A 13 -11.08 -1.15 6.85
C PRO A 13 -9.96 -1.52 7.83
N GLY A 14 -9.37 -0.51 8.46
CA GLY A 14 -8.25 -0.67 9.41
C GLY A 14 -6.92 -1.06 8.75
N ALA A 15 -6.94 -1.90 7.72
CA ALA A 15 -5.73 -2.35 7.04
C ALA A 15 -5.00 -1.21 6.33
N SER A 16 -5.71 -0.27 5.71
CA SER A 16 -5.15 0.89 5.02
C SER A 16 -4.27 1.74 5.93
N THR A 17 -4.79 2.14 7.10
CA THR A 17 -4.06 2.94 8.09
C THR A 17 -2.90 2.18 8.70
N MET A 18 -3.14 0.91 9.09
CA MET A 18 -2.11 0.09 9.71
C MET A 18 -0.96 -0.23 8.77
N ALA A 19 -1.24 -0.46 7.48
CA ALA A 19 -0.21 -0.67 6.48
C ALA A 19 0.69 0.55 6.34
N TRP A 20 0.11 1.74 6.27
CA TRP A 20 0.90 2.97 6.16
C TRP A 20 1.85 3.13 7.36
N VAL A 21 1.34 2.98 8.59
CA VAL A 21 2.15 3.09 9.80
C VAL A 21 3.25 2.03 9.84
N GLN A 22 2.90 0.76 9.64
CA GLN A 22 3.85 -0.35 9.74
C GLN A 22 4.92 -0.33 8.66
N GLN A 23 4.52 -0.13 7.40
CA GLN A 23 5.46 -0.19 6.28
C GLN A 23 6.36 1.05 6.20
N SER A 24 5.86 2.22 6.61
CA SER A 24 6.70 3.41 6.77
C SER A 24 7.72 3.22 7.89
N PHE A 25 7.31 2.64 9.02
CA PHE A 25 8.21 2.33 10.14
C PHE A 25 9.27 1.29 9.76
N LEU A 26 8.89 0.21 9.08
CA LEU A 26 9.86 -0.81 8.62
C LEU A 26 10.89 -0.20 7.66
N HIS A 27 10.48 0.71 6.79
CA HIS A 27 11.41 1.43 5.95
C HIS A 27 12.35 2.35 6.75
N GLU A 28 11.86 3.02 7.80
CA GLU A 28 12.71 3.81 8.69
C GLU A 28 13.76 2.94 9.38
N VAL A 29 13.38 1.75 9.84
CA VAL A 29 14.31 0.79 10.46
C VAL A 29 15.35 0.32 9.45
N ALA A 30 14.95 -0.01 8.22
CA ALA A 30 15.89 -0.39 7.15
C ALA A 30 16.90 0.72 6.86
N VAL A 31 16.43 1.96 6.70
CA VAL A 31 17.29 3.14 6.48
C VAL A 31 18.24 3.37 7.65
N ALA A 32 17.75 3.32 8.89
CA ALA A 32 18.58 3.48 10.09
C ALA A 32 19.65 2.38 10.23
N ALA A 33 19.35 1.18 9.72
CA ALA A 33 20.27 0.05 9.68
C ALA A 33 21.22 0.08 8.46
N GLY A 34 21.11 1.08 7.57
CA GLY A 34 21.90 1.16 6.34
C GLY A 34 21.62 0.01 5.36
N ARG A 35 20.39 -0.52 5.36
CA ARG A 35 19.99 -1.69 4.59
C ARG A 35 19.09 -1.33 3.41
N ASP A 36 19.25 -2.04 2.30
CA ASP A 36 18.24 -2.03 1.23
C ASP A 36 16.88 -2.50 1.79
N HIS A 37 15.80 -1.82 1.41
CA HIS A 37 14.50 -2.10 2.01
C HIS A 37 13.91 -3.44 1.56
N VAL A 38 14.14 -3.84 0.30
CA VAL A 38 13.69 -5.16 -0.19
C VAL A 38 14.46 -6.27 0.53
N GLU A 39 15.78 -6.16 0.61
CA GLU A 39 16.61 -7.14 1.33
C GLU A 39 16.22 -7.22 2.82
N PHE A 40 15.95 -6.07 3.45
CA PHE A 40 15.49 -6.02 4.84
C PHE A 40 14.17 -6.76 5.04
N LEU A 41 13.18 -6.55 4.17
CA LEU A 41 11.90 -7.24 4.23
C LEU A 41 12.06 -8.76 3.99
N LEU A 42 12.87 -9.14 3.01
CA LEU A 42 13.13 -10.56 2.72
C LEU A 42 13.82 -11.26 3.90
N GLU A 43 14.76 -10.61 4.57
CA GLU A 43 15.36 -11.15 5.78
C GLU A 43 14.37 -11.24 6.94
N LEU A 44 13.53 -10.20 7.12
CA LEU A 44 12.52 -10.17 8.18
C LEU A 44 11.56 -11.35 8.07
N PHE A 45 11.03 -11.62 6.88
CA PHE A 45 10.12 -12.74 6.64
C PHE A 45 10.85 -14.09 6.55
N GLY A 46 12.13 -14.12 6.16
CA GLY A 46 12.95 -15.33 6.11
C GLY A 46 13.45 -15.81 7.47
N ARG A 47 13.35 -14.98 8.51
CA ARG A 47 13.70 -15.40 9.87
C ARG A 47 12.67 -16.42 10.35
N LYS A 48 13.14 -17.62 10.68
CA LYS A 48 12.28 -18.57 11.41
C LYS A 48 11.79 -17.86 12.67
N ALA A 49 10.49 -17.64 12.77
CA ALA A 49 9.89 -17.10 13.98
C ALA A 49 10.41 -17.95 15.16
N GLY A 50 11.06 -17.31 16.15
CA GLY A 50 11.17 -17.89 17.46
C GLY A 50 9.76 -18.28 17.88
N LYS A 51 9.58 -19.21 18.85
CA LYS A 51 8.24 -19.68 19.24
C LYS A 51 7.20 -18.59 19.05
N ALA A 52 6.37 -18.75 17.99
CA ALA A 52 5.31 -17.80 17.72
C ALA A 52 4.49 -17.67 19.02
N ALA A 53 4.20 -16.44 19.41
CA ALA A 53 3.18 -16.24 20.43
C ALA A 53 1.97 -17.05 19.97
N GLU A 54 1.45 -17.91 20.81
CA GLU A 54 0.26 -18.68 20.48
C GLU A 54 -0.79 -17.69 19.94
N PRO A 55 -1.38 -17.96 18.76
CA PRO A 55 -2.40 -17.07 18.25
C PRO A 55 -3.48 -16.93 19.33
N PRO A 56 -4.05 -15.73 19.51
CA PRO A 56 -5.12 -15.56 20.47
C PRO A 56 -6.16 -16.64 20.21
N GLN A 57 -6.55 -17.38 21.26
CA GLN A 57 -7.50 -18.48 21.14
C GLN A 57 -8.74 -17.97 20.42
N SER A 58 -9.02 -18.50 19.24
CA SER A 58 -10.25 -18.21 18.53
C SER A 58 -11.43 -18.63 19.41
N MET A 59 -12.44 -17.79 19.54
CA MET A 59 -13.64 -18.18 20.28
C MET A 59 -14.22 -19.47 19.68
N PRO A 60 -14.71 -20.40 20.51
CA PRO A 60 -15.33 -21.63 20.00
C PRO A 60 -16.40 -21.29 18.95
N GLY A 61 -16.29 -21.92 17.77
CA GLY A 61 -17.24 -21.72 16.66
C GLY A 61 -16.85 -20.58 15.67
N THR A 62 -15.78 -19.85 15.90
CA THR A 62 -15.25 -18.92 14.88
C THR A 62 -14.42 -19.67 13.83
N PRO A 63 -14.64 -19.43 12.52
CA PRO A 63 -13.79 -19.99 11.48
C PRO A 63 -12.33 -19.61 11.70
N SER A 64 -11.43 -20.60 11.68
CA SER A 64 -9.98 -20.32 11.65
C SER A 64 -9.60 -19.95 10.21
N PHE A 65 -9.15 -18.71 10.04
CA PHE A 65 -8.60 -18.26 8.76
C PHE A 65 -7.07 -18.40 8.76
N PRO A 66 -6.45 -18.77 7.61
CA PRO A 66 -5.00 -18.78 7.52
C PRO A 66 -4.43 -17.38 7.81
N GLY A 67 -3.39 -17.33 8.62
CA GLY A 67 -2.64 -16.10 8.90
C GLY A 67 -1.68 -15.73 7.77
N LEU A 68 -0.85 -14.72 8.03
CA LEU A 68 0.26 -14.36 7.16
C LEU A 68 1.19 -15.56 6.98
N ASP A 69 1.46 -15.89 5.72
CA ASP A 69 2.43 -16.90 5.30
C ASP A 69 3.73 -16.21 4.86
N PRO A 70 4.85 -16.43 5.54
CA PRO A 70 6.13 -15.79 5.22
C PRO A 70 6.66 -16.16 3.82
N ASP A 71 6.45 -17.38 3.35
CA ASP A 71 6.94 -17.80 2.04
C ASP A 71 6.15 -17.10 0.91
N ARG A 72 4.85 -16.94 1.09
CA ARG A 72 4.00 -16.15 0.19
C ARG A 72 4.39 -14.66 0.22
N ALA A 73 4.66 -14.11 1.40
CA ALA A 73 5.16 -12.73 1.54
C ALA A 73 6.47 -12.52 0.77
N ILE A 74 7.45 -13.42 0.95
CA ILE A 74 8.72 -13.41 0.24
C ILE A 74 8.47 -13.51 -1.28
N GLY A 75 7.56 -14.38 -1.71
CA GLY A 75 7.22 -14.58 -3.11
C GLY A 75 6.74 -13.29 -3.78
N VAL A 76 5.76 -12.59 -3.19
CA VAL A 76 5.23 -11.35 -3.76
C VAL A 76 6.23 -10.19 -3.68
N ILE A 77 7.02 -10.08 -2.61
CA ILE A 77 8.06 -9.04 -2.48
C ILE A 77 9.11 -9.20 -3.59
N LYS A 78 9.61 -10.42 -3.81
CA LYS A 78 10.57 -10.70 -4.88
C LYS A 78 9.98 -10.41 -6.26
N LEU A 79 8.74 -10.82 -6.50
CA LEU A 79 8.07 -10.61 -7.78
C LEU A 79 7.87 -9.11 -8.06
N ALA A 80 7.39 -8.33 -7.09
CA ALA A 80 7.22 -6.88 -7.23
C ALA A 80 8.56 -6.18 -7.51
N ALA A 81 9.59 -6.50 -6.73
CA ALA A 81 10.93 -5.92 -6.88
C ALA A 81 11.54 -6.26 -8.26
N ASP A 82 11.47 -7.51 -8.71
CA ASP A 82 11.97 -7.93 -10.02
C ASP A 82 11.26 -7.18 -11.16
N LYS A 83 9.93 -7.17 -11.14
CA LYS A 83 9.09 -6.55 -12.17
C LYS A 83 9.23 -5.03 -12.21
N ALA A 84 9.39 -4.38 -11.07
CA ALA A 84 9.68 -2.95 -11.00
C ALA A 84 11.10 -2.59 -11.40
N GLY A 85 12.01 -3.56 -11.49
CA GLY A 85 13.42 -3.32 -11.75
C GLY A 85 14.17 -2.73 -10.56
N TRP A 86 13.83 -3.17 -9.33
CA TRP A 86 14.52 -2.75 -8.11
C TRP A 86 16.04 -2.92 -8.23
N GLY A 87 16.80 -1.90 -7.84
CA GLY A 87 18.28 -1.90 -7.96
C GLY A 87 18.81 -1.61 -9.37
N LYS A 88 17.97 -1.43 -10.39
CA LYS A 88 18.39 -1.03 -11.74
C LYS A 88 18.40 0.49 -11.89
N PRO A 89 19.17 1.05 -12.85
CA PRO A 89 19.13 2.47 -13.15
C PRO A 89 17.71 2.94 -13.52
N LEU A 90 17.33 4.08 -12.98
CA LEU A 90 16.05 4.73 -13.23
C LEU A 90 16.22 6.01 -14.06
N PRO A 91 15.18 6.54 -14.71
CA PRO A 91 15.19 7.86 -15.27
C PRO A 91 15.60 8.91 -14.22
N LYS A 92 16.22 10.00 -14.68
CA LYS A 92 16.70 11.06 -13.77
C LYS A 92 15.53 11.62 -12.93
N GLY A 93 15.72 11.66 -11.62
CA GLY A 93 14.74 12.16 -10.66
C GLY A 93 13.66 11.16 -10.26
N HIS A 94 13.66 9.95 -10.81
CA HIS A 94 12.75 8.89 -10.41
C HIS A 94 13.33 8.06 -9.25
N HIS A 95 12.47 7.66 -8.34
CA HIS A 95 12.83 6.89 -7.15
C HIS A 95 11.78 5.80 -6.90
N LEU A 96 12.23 4.69 -6.33
CA LEU A 96 11.35 3.57 -5.97
C LEU A 96 11.11 3.51 -4.47
N GLY A 97 9.91 3.09 -4.10
CA GLY A 97 9.57 2.71 -2.74
C GLY A 97 8.76 1.41 -2.76
N VAL A 98 9.06 0.51 -1.83
CA VAL A 98 8.36 -0.77 -1.70
C VAL A 98 7.55 -0.81 -0.42
N ALA A 99 6.41 -1.53 -0.46
CA ALA A 99 5.65 -1.93 0.70
C ALA A 99 5.03 -3.32 0.48
N PHE A 100 4.82 -4.04 1.57
CA PHE A 100 4.13 -5.32 1.61
C PHE A 100 3.02 -5.27 2.66
N TYR A 101 1.86 -5.85 2.38
CA TYR A 101 0.85 -6.01 3.41
C TYR A 101 0.05 -7.30 3.22
N PHE A 102 -0.33 -7.91 4.34
CA PHE A 102 -1.24 -9.03 4.40
C PHE A 102 -2.59 -8.54 4.95
N SER A 103 -3.62 -8.64 4.13
CA SER A 103 -4.98 -8.33 4.56
C SER A 103 -5.99 -9.08 3.73
N HIS A 104 -7.18 -9.33 4.28
CA HIS A 104 -8.25 -10.04 3.57
C HIS A 104 -7.77 -11.38 2.97
N LEU A 105 -6.83 -12.04 3.67
CA LEU A 105 -6.16 -13.30 3.30
C LEU A 105 -5.25 -13.21 2.05
N GLY A 106 -5.14 -12.05 1.42
CA GLY A 106 -4.23 -11.81 0.30
C GLY A 106 -2.86 -11.32 0.76
N HIS A 107 -1.81 -11.76 0.06
CA HIS A 107 -0.43 -11.29 0.24
C HIS A 107 -0.10 -10.37 -0.93
N ILE A 108 0.13 -9.09 -0.65
CA ILE A 108 0.34 -8.07 -1.68
C ILE A 108 1.64 -7.32 -1.42
N ALA A 109 2.49 -7.22 -2.43
CA ALA A 109 3.63 -6.32 -2.42
C ALA A 109 3.54 -5.34 -3.59
N GLU A 110 3.94 -4.11 -3.35
CA GLU A 110 3.90 -3.06 -4.35
C GLU A 110 5.19 -2.25 -4.36
N VAL A 111 5.57 -1.86 -5.57
CA VAL A 111 6.67 -0.92 -5.78
C VAL A 111 6.13 0.27 -6.55
N ALA A 112 6.21 1.45 -5.93
CA ALA A 112 5.84 2.72 -6.56
C ALA A 112 7.08 3.41 -7.13
N GLU A 113 6.99 3.88 -8.37
CA GLU A 113 7.98 4.74 -9.04
C GLU A 113 7.47 6.18 -9.02
N VAL A 114 8.22 7.05 -8.36
CA VAL A 114 7.80 8.42 -8.04
C VAL A 114 8.91 9.41 -8.40
N SER A 115 8.52 10.60 -8.86
CA SER A 115 9.38 11.77 -8.84
C SER A 115 8.75 12.89 -8.04
N VAL A 116 9.59 13.76 -7.46
CA VAL A 116 9.15 14.94 -6.72
C VAL A 116 9.93 16.14 -7.21
N ASP A 117 9.23 17.18 -7.65
CA ASP A 117 9.85 18.40 -8.14
C ASP A 117 10.21 19.38 -7.01
N ALA A 118 10.88 20.49 -7.36
CA ALA A 118 11.28 21.52 -6.40
C ALA A 118 10.09 22.21 -5.72
N SER A 119 8.90 22.14 -6.28
CA SER A 119 7.66 22.67 -5.72
C SER A 119 6.89 21.66 -4.87
N LYS A 120 7.53 20.52 -4.53
CA LYS A 120 6.94 19.38 -3.83
C LYS A 120 5.75 18.74 -4.56
N THR A 121 5.72 18.83 -5.89
CA THR A 121 4.73 18.13 -6.71
C THR A 121 5.19 16.69 -6.90
N ILE A 122 4.36 15.75 -6.48
CA ILE A 122 4.57 14.31 -6.58
C ILE A 122 3.97 13.85 -7.91
N THR A 123 4.76 13.16 -8.73
CA THR A 123 4.24 12.40 -9.87
C THR A 123 4.46 10.92 -9.60
N VAL A 124 3.38 10.16 -9.53
CA VAL A 124 3.43 8.70 -9.46
C VAL A 124 3.42 8.19 -10.90
N HIS A 125 4.56 7.68 -11.36
CA HIS A 125 4.72 7.23 -12.75
C HIS A 125 4.16 5.84 -12.97
N ARG A 126 4.45 4.95 -12.02
CA ARG A 126 4.07 3.53 -12.11
C ARG A 126 3.89 2.93 -10.73
N VAL A 127 2.95 2.00 -10.62
CA VAL A 127 2.84 1.09 -9.46
C VAL A 127 2.86 -0.34 -9.97
N THR A 128 3.87 -1.10 -9.55
CA THR A 128 3.99 -2.52 -9.84
C THR A 128 3.38 -3.31 -8.69
N VAL A 129 2.32 -4.03 -8.97
CA VAL A 129 1.57 -4.85 -8.01
C VAL A 129 1.94 -6.32 -8.18
N ALA A 130 2.34 -6.99 -7.11
CA ALA A 130 2.47 -8.43 -7.06
C ALA A 130 1.50 -8.99 -6.02
N ALA A 131 0.60 -9.88 -6.45
CA ALA A 131 -0.47 -10.42 -5.62
C ALA A 131 -0.45 -11.95 -5.59
N ASP A 132 -0.53 -12.52 -4.40
CA ASP A 132 -0.86 -13.92 -4.16
C ASP A 132 -2.21 -14.01 -3.45
N VAL A 133 -3.23 -14.35 -4.23
CA VAL A 133 -4.64 -14.45 -3.81
C VAL A 133 -5.24 -15.82 -4.18
N GLY A 134 -4.38 -16.79 -4.47
CA GLY A 134 -4.81 -18.09 -5.02
C GLY A 134 -5.17 -18.00 -6.50
N PRO A 135 -5.91 -18.96 -7.03
CA PRO A 135 -6.30 -18.99 -8.43
C PRO A 135 -7.15 -17.78 -8.83
N VAL A 136 -6.73 -17.11 -9.92
CA VAL A 136 -7.47 -15.99 -10.52
C VAL A 136 -8.41 -16.54 -11.59
N ILE A 137 -9.72 -16.42 -11.40
CA ILE A 137 -10.73 -16.96 -12.30
C ILE A 137 -10.98 -16.02 -13.49
N ASN A 138 -11.06 -14.72 -13.24
CA ASN A 138 -11.25 -13.71 -14.26
C ASN A 138 -10.10 -12.71 -14.18
N LEU A 139 -9.13 -12.86 -15.09
CA LEU A 139 -7.90 -12.05 -15.08
C LEU A 139 -8.21 -10.56 -15.27
N SER A 140 -8.99 -10.20 -16.27
CA SER A 140 -9.34 -8.80 -16.55
C SER A 140 -10.05 -8.13 -15.37
N ALA A 141 -11.00 -8.83 -14.72
CA ALA A 141 -11.66 -8.28 -13.53
C ALA A 141 -10.69 -8.15 -12.35
N ALA A 142 -9.74 -9.08 -12.20
CA ALA A 142 -8.73 -9.01 -11.16
C ALA A 142 -7.76 -7.84 -11.38
N GLU A 143 -7.30 -7.62 -12.60
CA GLU A 143 -6.47 -6.46 -12.98
C GLU A 143 -7.20 -5.15 -12.70
N ASN A 144 -8.47 -5.02 -13.10
CA ASN A 144 -9.30 -3.85 -12.80
C ASN A 144 -9.46 -3.56 -11.30
N GLN A 145 -9.54 -4.61 -10.45
CA GLN A 145 -9.57 -4.42 -9.00
C GLN A 145 -8.24 -3.86 -8.47
N CYS A 146 -7.12 -4.32 -9.00
CA CYS A 146 -5.80 -3.80 -8.64
C CYS A 146 -5.63 -2.33 -9.07
N GLU A 147 -5.93 -2.03 -10.33
CA GLU A 147 -5.86 -0.66 -10.88
C GLU A 147 -6.75 0.30 -10.10
N GLY A 148 -8.01 -0.07 -9.86
CA GLY A 148 -8.95 0.72 -9.08
C GLY A 148 -8.49 0.93 -7.63
N SER A 149 -7.85 -0.06 -7.00
CA SER A 149 -7.28 0.06 -5.66
C SER A 149 -6.13 1.07 -5.60
N VAL A 150 -5.25 1.06 -6.59
CA VAL A 150 -4.12 2.00 -6.68
C VAL A 150 -4.63 3.43 -6.82
N VAL A 151 -5.55 3.68 -7.75
CA VAL A 151 -6.10 5.03 -7.98
C VAL A 151 -6.86 5.54 -6.76
N ASP A 152 -7.67 4.68 -6.12
CA ASP A 152 -8.42 5.02 -4.91
C ASP A 152 -7.47 5.36 -3.74
N ALA A 153 -6.43 4.56 -3.52
CA ALA A 153 -5.44 4.81 -2.48
C ALA A 153 -4.66 6.14 -2.70
N ILE A 154 -4.29 6.46 -3.94
CA ILE A 154 -3.68 7.75 -4.29
C ILE A 154 -4.62 8.90 -3.92
N GLY A 155 -5.91 8.75 -4.15
CA GLY A 155 -6.91 9.74 -3.74
C GLY A 155 -6.88 9.97 -2.23
N THR A 156 -6.87 8.91 -1.44
CA THR A 156 -6.91 9.01 0.03
C THR A 156 -5.67 9.64 0.64
N MET A 157 -4.52 9.55 -0.02
CA MET A 157 -3.31 10.19 0.50
C MET A 157 -3.27 11.72 0.31
N THR A 158 -4.21 12.28 -0.44
CA THR A 158 -4.24 13.71 -0.77
C THR A 158 -5.51 14.43 -0.33
N LEU A 159 -6.53 13.69 0.04
CA LEU A 159 -7.85 14.20 0.37
C LEU A 159 -8.28 13.80 1.79
N GLU A 160 -9.01 14.68 2.43
CA GLU A 160 -9.65 14.43 3.72
C GLU A 160 -11.02 15.10 3.79
N VAL A 161 -11.87 14.59 4.64
CA VAL A 161 -13.12 15.27 5.04
C VAL A 161 -12.92 15.84 6.43
N THR A 162 -13.00 17.16 6.54
CA THR A 162 -12.92 17.87 7.83
C THR A 162 -14.32 18.13 8.37
N ILE A 163 -14.46 18.08 9.68
CA ILE A 163 -15.69 18.39 10.39
C ILE A 163 -15.48 19.67 11.18
N GLU A 164 -16.28 20.71 10.87
CA GLU A 164 -16.29 21.98 11.58
C GLU A 164 -17.71 22.27 12.02
N ASP A 165 -17.90 22.68 13.27
CA ASP A 165 -19.18 22.96 13.88
C ASP A 165 -20.23 21.84 13.68
N GLY A 166 -19.78 20.58 13.69
CA GLY A 166 -20.62 19.40 13.53
C GLY A 166 -21.03 19.10 12.09
N ALA A 167 -20.50 19.80 11.09
CA ALA A 167 -20.80 19.61 9.68
C ALA A 167 -19.55 19.29 8.85
N ALA A 168 -19.67 18.37 7.88
CA ALA A 168 -18.63 18.08 6.91
C ALA A 168 -18.43 19.31 5.99
N GLN A 169 -17.14 19.66 5.77
CA GLN A 169 -16.79 20.80 4.91
C GLN A 169 -16.73 20.41 3.44
N GLN A 170 -16.27 19.18 3.16
CA GLN A 170 -16.20 18.63 1.80
C GLN A 170 -17.51 17.88 1.49
N THR A 171 -18.54 18.63 1.10
CA THR A 171 -19.88 18.10 0.92
C THR A 171 -20.18 17.59 -0.49
N ASN A 172 -19.31 17.88 -1.47
CA ASN A 172 -19.47 17.45 -2.85
C ASN A 172 -18.13 17.41 -3.58
N PHE A 173 -18.11 16.89 -4.80
CA PHE A 173 -16.90 16.66 -5.63
C PHE A 173 -16.18 17.93 -6.08
N ASP A 174 -16.78 19.11 -5.96
CA ASP A 174 -16.09 20.40 -6.12
C ASP A 174 -15.12 20.71 -4.98
N ARG A 175 -15.41 20.18 -3.78
CA ARG A 175 -14.59 20.34 -2.57
C ARG A 175 -13.84 19.05 -2.18
N TYR A 176 -14.20 17.93 -2.77
CA TYR A 176 -13.51 16.64 -2.65
C TYR A 176 -13.17 16.11 -4.05
N PRO A 177 -12.16 16.71 -4.71
CA PRO A 177 -11.82 16.35 -6.09
C PRO A 177 -11.15 14.98 -6.17
N LEU A 178 -11.87 14.00 -6.69
CA LEU A 178 -11.32 12.66 -6.92
C LEU A 178 -10.16 12.69 -7.93
N PRO A 179 -9.20 11.76 -7.83
CA PRO A 179 -8.15 11.58 -8.82
C PRO A 179 -8.72 11.49 -10.24
N ARG A 180 -8.09 12.17 -11.18
CA ARG A 180 -8.46 12.14 -12.60
C ARG A 180 -7.50 11.26 -13.38
N MET A 181 -7.91 10.79 -14.54
CA MET A 181 -7.09 9.96 -15.43
C MET A 181 -5.70 10.56 -15.70
N ALA A 182 -5.60 11.89 -15.75
CA ALA A 182 -4.35 12.58 -16.03
C ALA A 182 -3.26 12.37 -14.95
N ILE A 183 -3.65 12.06 -13.71
CA ILE A 183 -2.73 11.82 -12.59
C ILE A 183 -2.67 10.34 -12.20
N SER A 184 -3.41 9.49 -12.89
CA SER A 184 -3.38 8.05 -12.63
C SER A 184 -2.07 7.45 -13.17
N PRO A 185 -1.34 6.67 -12.36
CA PRO A 185 -0.12 6.02 -12.81
C PRO A 185 -0.41 4.88 -13.78
N GLN A 186 0.62 4.42 -14.48
CA GLN A 186 0.61 3.08 -15.05
C GLN A 186 0.58 2.05 -13.90
N VAL A 187 -0.29 1.04 -14.00
CA VAL A 187 -0.36 -0.05 -13.03
C VAL A 187 -0.02 -1.36 -13.71
N ASP A 188 1.08 -1.98 -13.28
CA ASP A 188 1.54 -3.27 -13.81
C ASP A 188 1.21 -4.36 -12.79
N VAL A 189 0.26 -5.25 -13.13
CA VAL A 189 -0.24 -6.29 -12.23
C VAL A 189 0.37 -7.65 -12.53
N HIS A 190 0.85 -8.32 -11.50
CA HIS A 190 1.45 -9.64 -11.57
C HIS A 190 0.87 -10.55 -10.50
N PHE A 191 0.31 -11.69 -10.92
CA PHE A 191 -0.23 -12.69 -9.99
C PHE A 191 0.76 -13.85 -9.79
N VAL A 192 0.99 -14.22 -8.52
CA VAL A 192 1.66 -15.48 -8.20
C VAL A 192 0.70 -16.63 -8.49
N ARG A 193 1.15 -17.60 -9.27
CA ARG A 193 0.39 -18.85 -9.44
C ARG A 193 0.58 -19.71 -8.20
N SER A 194 -0.48 -19.89 -7.43
CA SER A 194 -0.49 -20.72 -6.24
C SER A 194 -1.74 -21.58 -6.18
N GLU A 195 -1.66 -22.69 -5.44
CA GLU A 195 -2.78 -23.62 -5.21
C GLU A 195 -3.50 -23.34 -3.88
N HIS A 196 -3.21 -22.20 -3.27
CA HIS A 196 -3.94 -21.77 -2.06
C HIS A 196 -5.40 -21.47 -2.40
N SER A 197 -6.28 -21.59 -1.41
CA SER A 197 -7.68 -21.21 -1.59
C SER A 197 -7.79 -19.78 -2.12
N PRO A 198 -8.68 -19.54 -3.11
CA PRO A 198 -8.88 -18.20 -3.65
C PRO A 198 -9.38 -17.24 -2.56
N THR A 199 -8.87 -16.01 -2.59
CA THR A 199 -9.28 -14.94 -1.67
C THR A 199 -9.90 -13.78 -2.44
N GLY A 200 -10.46 -12.80 -1.71
CA GLY A 200 -10.93 -11.56 -2.33
C GLY A 200 -9.77 -10.71 -2.83
N LEU A 201 -10.01 -9.89 -3.85
CA LEU A 201 -9.04 -8.94 -4.42
C LEU A 201 -9.54 -7.49 -4.41
N GLY A 202 -10.78 -7.27 -3.98
CA GLY A 202 -11.36 -5.93 -3.95
C GLY A 202 -10.72 -4.96 -2.96
N GLU A 203 -10.01 -5.47 -1.95
CA GLU A 203 -9.48 -4.66 -0.85
C GLU A 203 -7.97 -4.83 -0.58
N PRO A 204 -7.35 -6.03 -0.71
CA PRO A 204 -5.99 -6.24 -0.19
C PRO A 204 -4.89 -5.50 -0.96
N VAL A 205 -5.15 -5.02 -2.16
CA VAL A 205 -4.21 -4.21 -2.96
C VAL A 205 -4.13 -2.76 -2.45
N PHE A 206 -5.19 -2.23 -1.86
CA PHE A 206 -5.23 -0.85 -1.38
C PHE A 206 -4.18 -0.51 -0.28
N PRO A 207 -3.97 -1.33 0.77
CA PRO A 207 -3.13 -0.97 1.91
C PRO A 207 -1.67 -0.66 1.60
N PRO A 208 -0.93 -1.40 0.76
CA PRO A 208 0.49 -1.15 0.51
C PRO A 208 0.76 0.04 -0.42
N VAL A 209 -0.21 0.59 -1.15
CA VAL A 209 -0.01 1.68 -2.12
C VAL A 209 0.57 2.94 -1.46
N VAL A 210 -0.11 3.47 -0.45
CA VAL A 210 0.28 4.73 0.20
C VAL A 210 1.68 4.64 0.83
N PRO A 211 2.01 3.60 1.62
CA PRO A 211 3.35 3.50 2.16
C PRO A 211 4.43 3.28 1.08
N ALA A 212 4.16 2.57 -0.01
CA ALA A 212 5.10 2.46 -1.12
C ALA A 212 5.42 3.84 -1.72
N ILE A 213 4.40 4.67 -1.96
CA ILE A 213 4.57 6.03 -2.46
C ILE A 213 5.33 6.90 -1.43
N CYS A 214 4.96 6.86 -0.14
CA CYS A 214 5.66 7.62 0.91
C CYS A 214 7.13 7.21 1.04
N ASN A 215 7.46 5.93 0.88
CA ASN A 215 8.84 5.44 0.89
C ASN A 215 9.62 5.93 -0.33
N ALA A 216 8.98 6.02 -1.51
CA ALA A 216 9.57 6.61 -2.71
C ALA A 216 9.78 8.13 -2.57
N ILE A 217 8.86 8.86 -1.95
CA ILE A 217 9.01 10.30 -1.63
C ILE A 217 10.23 10.50 -0.72
N TYR A 218 10.40 9.64 0.29
CA TYR A 218 11.59 9.71 1.13
C TYR A 218 12.88 9.47 0.32
N ALA A 219 12.90 8.49 -0.56
CA ALA A 219 14.04 8.22 -1.42
C ALA A 219 14.36 9.40 -2.35
N ALA A 220 13.34 10.14 -2.80
CA ALA A 220 13.48 11.31 -3.66
C ALA A 220 13.96 12.56 -2.92
N THR A 221 13.52 12.76 -1.67
CA THR A 221 13.62 14.06 -0.99
C THR A 221 14.34 14.02 0.37
N GLY A 222 14.49 12.85 0.97
CA GLY A 222 14.92 12.69 2.36
C GLY A 222 13.82 13.08 3.39
N HIS A 223 12.65 13.53 2.92
CA HIS A 223 11.55 13.94 3.80
C HIS A 223 10.64 12.74 4.13
N ARG A 224 10.43 12.49 5.42
CA ARG A 224 9.57 11.41 5.90
C ARG A 224 8.14 11.92 6.08
N ILE A 225 7.21 11.41 5.31
CA ILE A 225 5.79 11.70 5.48
C ILE A 225 5.29 11.06 6.79
N ARG A 226 4.80 11.89 7.71
CA ARG A 226 4.28 11.48 9.02
C ARG A 226 2.82 11.85 9.21
N THR A 227 2.28 12.66 8.32
CA THR A 227 0.90 13.13 8.37
C THR A 227 0.23 12.93 7.02
N LEU A 228 -0.98 12.42 7.02
CA LEU A 228 -1.86 12.34 5.85
C LEU A 228 -3.09 13.23 6.09
N PRO A 229 -3.59 13.88 5.06
CA PRO A 229 -3.10 13.86 3.68
C PRO A 229 -1.75 14.56 3.53
N VAL A 230 -0.96 14.17 2.52
CA VAL A 230 0.39 14.72 2.26
C VAL A 230 0.39 16.23 2.03
N THR A 231 -0.76 16.81 1.72
CA THR A 231 -0.97 18.24 1.56
C THR A 231 -0.71 19.01 2.85
N GLN A 232 -0.91 18.40 4.02
CA GLN A 232 -0.57 19.00 5.32
C GLN A 232 0.94 19.19 5.51
N GLU A 233 1.76 18.44 4.77
CA GLU A 233 3.22 18.57 4.76
C GLU A 233 3.74 19.36 3.54
N GLY A 234 2.82 19.99 2.81
CA GLY A 234 3.10 20.87 1.69
C GLY A 234 3.36 20.16 0.36
N PHE A 235 3.10 18.86 0.28
CA PHE A 235 3.16 18.12 -0.99
C PHE A 235 1.82 18.17 -1.72
N ARG A 236 1.84 17.95 -3.03
CA ARG A 236 0.64 17.82 -3.88
C ARG A 236 0.86 16.82 -4.99
N LEU A 237 -0.20 16.21 -5.50
CA LEU A 237 -0.14 15.43 -6.73
C LEU A 237 -0.12 16.35 -7.96
N GLY A 238 0.67 15.98 -8.97
CA GLY A 238 0.76 16.66 -10.26
C GLY A 238 0.30 15.78 -11.42
#